data_a7a9fa9eeca088b9a7c714a222c5309a
#
_entry.id   a7a9fa9eeca088b9a7c714a222c5309a
#
_cell.length_a   1.000
_cell.length_b   1.000
_cell.length_c   1.000
_cell.angle_alpha   90.00
_cell.angle_beta   90.00
_cell.angle_gamma   90.00
#
_symmetry.space_group_name_H-M   'P 1'
#
loop_
_entity.id
_entity.type
_entity.pdbx_description
1 polymer ?
#
loop_
_entity_poly.entity_id
_entity_poly.type
_entity_poly.pdbx_seq_one_letter_code
_entity_poly.pdbx_strand_id
1 'polypeptide(L)'
;MSRRGAVAILAAATAAAGTCLVLAPRASGRVQTLPAGIFKRSRVCFVSVAKHPPKIDGVLDEEAWQWASAGGVLADTVTGKPGTVRTTFKVCHDWNNLYVAFDCQDADVWSEFTERDQPLWEAEVVEVFIDPKGVRKKYFEFEVSPRNVVWDGLITNPKGKQEGLMPDSSWNCGGFRSAVRVQGTAADRKDRDQGWTVEMAIPTRCVVGRRAQPFDHWEVNFYRIERNRKSKPEMLAWSPTRVPYFHAPKRFGRIVFWPHEPVIAPPRGK
;
A
#
# COMPACT_ATOMS: atom_id res chain seq x y z
N MET A 1 6.86 -31.95 27.80
CA MET A 1 7.71 -31.88 26.59
C MET A 1 6.79 -31.80 25.38
N SER A 2 6.51 -30.61 24.87
CA SER A 2 5.61 -30.36 23.74
C SER A 2 6.47 -30.01 22.51
N ARG A 3 6.44 -30.87 21.51
CA ARG A 3 7.10 -30.62 20.20
C ARG A 3 6.27 -29.61 19.42
N ARG A 4 6.76 -28.39 19.31
CA ARG A 4 6.22 -27.39 18.36
C ARG A 4 6.80 -27.73 16.98
N GLY A 5 5.97 -28.27 16.11
CA GLY A 5 6.32 -28.51 14.70
C GLY A 5 6.30 -27.20 13.91
N ALA A 6 7.44 -26.85 13.34
CA ALA A 6 7.52 -25.78 12.36
C ALA A 6 6.88 -26.25 11.04
N VAL A 7 6.00 -25.45 10.47
CA VAL A 7 5.40 -25.70 9.15
C VAL A 7 6.02 -24.73 8.16
N ALA A 8 6.70 -25.27 7.17
CA ALA A 8 7.24 -24.51 6.05
C ALA A 8 6.13 -24.25 5.01
N ILE A 9 5.94 -23.01 4.63
CA ILE A 9 5.08 -22.63 3.50
C ILE A 9 5.95 -22.71 2.24
N LEU A 10 5.74 -23.71 1.41
CA LEU A 10 6.35 -23.78 0.08
C LEU A 10 5.37 -23.17 -0.92
N ALA A 11 5.61 -21.93 -1.35
CA ALA A 11 4.89 -21.33 -2.45
C ALA A 11 5.59 -21.76 -3.76
N ALA A 12 5.08 -22.80 -4.38
CA ALA A 12 5.47 -23.14 -5.76
C ALA A 12 4.46 -22.47 -6.71
N ALA A 13 4.89 -21.41 -7.40
CA ALA A 13 4.14 -20.82 -8.49
C ALA A 13 4.47 -21.56 -9.79
N THR A 14 3.61 -22.47 -10.20
CA THR A 14 3.58 -22.96 -11.58
C THR A 14 2.34 -22.42 -12.26
N ALA A 15 2.56 -21.66 -13.33
CA ALA A 15 1.50 -21.13 -14.19
C ALA A 15 0.91 -22.27 -15.03
N ALA A 16 -0.18 -22.87 -14.56
CA ALA A 16 -1.13 -23.62 -15.35
C ALA A 16 -2.44 -23.68 -14.56
N ALA A 17 -3.58 -23.57 -15.24
CA ALA A 17 -4.91 -23.50 -14.65
C ALA A 17 -5.13 -24.60 -13.58
N GLY A 18 -5.01 -24.22 -12.30
CA GLY A 18 -5.18 -25.13 -11.18
C GLY A 18 -5.29 -24.36 -9.88
N THR A 19 -6.16 -24.82 -9.02
CA THR A 19 -6.38 -24.32 -7.66
C THR A 19 -5.09 -24.37 -6.87
N CYS A 20 -4.51 -23.24 -6.48
CA CYS A 20 -3.34 -23.19 -5.62
C CYS A 20 -3.77 -23.55 -4.19
N LEU A 21 -3.29 -24.69 -3.69
CA LEU A 21 -3.55 -25.14 -2.34
C LEU A 21 -2.51 -24.49 -1.41
N VAL A 22 -2.92 -23.54 -0.59
CA VAL A 22 -2.09 -23.01 0.49
C VAL A 22 -2.39 -23.81 1.74
N LEU A 23 -1.44 -24.65 2.15
CA LEU A 23 -1.54 -25.40 3.40
C LEU A 23 -1.24 -24.47 4.57
N ALA A 24 -2.25 -24.03 5.29
CA ALA A 24 -2.09 -23.36 6.57
C ALA A 24 -1.76 -24.38 7.68
N PRO A 25 -0.97 -24.05 8.70
CA PRO A 25 -0.73 -24.94 9.83
C PRO A 25 -2.03 -25.20 10.58
N ARG A 26 -2.23 -26.48 10.93
CA ARG A 26 -3.42 -26.96 11.64
C ARG A 26 -3.57 -26.33 13.02
N ALA A 27 -4.58 -25.49 13.21
CA ALA A 27 -5.26 -25.34 14.49
C ALA A 27 -6.65 -26.02 14.50
N SER A 28 -7.21 -26.32 13.34
CA SER A 28 -8.44 -27.12 13.19
C SER A 28 -8.47 -27.67 11.77
N GLY A 29 -8.48 -28.95 11.62
CA GLY A 29 -8.33 -29.78 10.42
C GLY A 29 -9.11 -29.45 9.14
N ARG A 30 -9.40 -28.18 8.83
CA ARG A 30 -9.99 -27.75 7.56
C ARG A 30 -8.94 -27.04 6.70
N VAL A 31 -8.67 -27.60 5.53
CA VAL A 31 -7.95 -26.92 4.45
C VAL A 31 -8.85 -25.77 3.97
N GLN A 32 -8.43 -24.54 4.20
CA GLN A 32 -9.14 -23.39 3.65
C GLN A 32 -8.66 -23.18 2.21
N THR A 33 -9.58 -23.26 1.26
CA THR A 33 -9.32 -22.94 -0.14
C THR A 33 -9.49 -21.44 -0.35
N LEU A 34 -8.47 -20.79 -0.91
CA LEU A 34 -8.59 -19.39 -1.31
C LEU A 34 -9.61 -19.26 -2.44
N PRO A 35 -10.38 -18.16 -2.48
CA PRO A 35 -11.34 -17.93 -3.55
C PRO A 35 -10.69 -18.01 -4.93
N ALA A 36 -11.35 -18.67 -5.86
CA ALA A 36 -10.89 -18.75 -7.24
C ALA A 36 -10.69 -17.34 -7.82
N GLY A 37 -9.55 -17.11 -8.43
CA GLY A 37 -9.25 -15.83 -9.07
C GLY A 37 -8.42 -14.84 -8.24
N ILE A 38 -8.05 -15.15 -6.99
CA ILE A 38 -7.11 -14.29 -6.22
C ILE A 38 -5.83 -14.03 -7.02
N PHE A 39 -5.29 -15.05 -7.68
CA PHE A 39 -4.05 -14.96 -8.46
C PHE A 39 -4.23 -14.46 -9.91
N LYS A 40 -5.41 -13.96 -10.29
CA LYS A 40 -5.61 -13.34 -11.61
C LYS A 40 -4.94 -11.98 -11.79
N ARG A 41 -4.27 -11.47 -10.74
CA ARG A 41 -3.52 -10.22 -10.78
C ARG A 41 -2.02 -10.47 -10.84
N SER A 42 -1.31 -9.57 -11.53
CA SER A 42 0.15 -9.64 -11.66
C SER A 42 0.88 -9.41 -10.32
N ARG A 43 0.22 -8.73 -9.37
CA ARG A 43 0.73 -8.47 -8.03
C ARG A 43 -0.32 -8.84 -6.99
N VAL A 44 0.07 -9.67 -6.03
CA VAL A 44 -0.78 -10.06 -4.88
C VAL A 44 0.06 -9.92 -3.62
N CYS A 45 -0.51 -9.29 -2.61
CA CYS A 45 0.09 -9.15 -1.28
C CYS A 45 -0.88 -9.71 -0.24
N PHE A 46 -0.43 -10.66 0.56
CA PHE A 46 -1.17 -11.15 1.72
C PHE A 46 -0.87 -10.25 2.90
N VAL A 47 -1.86 -9.51 3.37
CA VAL A 47 -1.71 -8.53 4.44
C VAL A 47 -1.90 -9.22 5.78
N SER A 48 -0.85 -9.26 6.60
CA SER A 48 -0.86 -9.92 7.90
C SER A 48 -1.60 -9.12 8.98
N VAL A 49 -2.14 -9.83 9.98
CA VAL A 49 -2.72 -9.21 11.17
C VAL A 49 -1.60 -8.62 12.02
N ALA A 50 -1.74 -7.36 12.41
CA ALA A 50 -0.91 -6.75 13.44
C ALA A 50 -1.42 -7.19 14.82
N LYS A 51 -0.56 -7.81 15.61
CA LYS A 51 -0.88 -8.23 17.00
C LYS A 51 -1.24 -7.02 17.87
N HIS A 52 -0.48 -5.96 17.71
CA HIS A 52 -0.72 -4.65 18.28
C HIS A 52 -0.77 -3.64 17.15
N PRO A 53 -1.80 -2.78 17.08
CA PRO A 53 -1.85 -1.71 16.10
C PRO A 53 -0.62 -0.80 16.21
N PRO A 54 -0.02 -0.36 15.09
CA PRO A 54 1.05 0.62 15.15
C PRO A 54 0.53 1.97 15.67
N LYS A 55 1.39 2.70 16.37
CA LYS A 55 1.16 4.10 16.67
C LYS A 55 1.42 4.89 15.39
N ILE A 56 0.51 5.77 15.05
CA ILE A 56 0.65 6.60 13.84
C ILE A 56 1.38 7.87 14.25
N ASP A 57 2.72 7.85 14.18
CA ASP A 57 3.60 8.99 14.56
C ASP A 57 4.72 9.29 13.55
N GLY A 58 4.75 8.56 12.44
CA GLY A 58 5.73 8.72 11.36
C GLY A 58 7.03 7.94 11.58
N VAL A 59 7.14 7.15 12.65
CA VAL A 59 8.33 6.34 12.96
C VAL A 59 7.98 4.87 12.77
N LEU A 60 8.77 4.13 11.99
CA LEU A 60 8.47 2.73 11.62
C LEU A 60 9.21 1.74 12.53
N ASP A 61 9.16 1.95 13.85
CA ASP A 61 9.90 1.15 14.85
C ASP A 61 9.03 0.12 15.59
N GLU A 62 7.69 0.16 15.44
CA GLU A 62 6.82 -0.79 16.10
C GLU A 62 6.97 -2.21 15.57
N GLU A 63 6.67 -3.18 16.45
CA GLU A 63 6.63 -4.61 16.11
C GLU A 63 5.74 -4.88 14.89
N ALA A 64 4.63 -4.15 14.75
CA ALA A 64 3.72 -4.27 13.63
C ALA A 64 4.44 -4.11 12.27
N TRP A 65 5.35 -3.13 12.17
CA TRP A 65 6.10 -2.88 10.93
C TRP A 65 7.24 -3.87 10.68
N GLN A 66 7.76 -4.53 11.73
CA GLN A 66 8.76 -5.59 11.56
C GLN A 66 8.14 -6.82 10.86
N TRP A 67 6.86 -7.10 11.15
CA TRP A 67 6.13 -8.25 10.62
C TRP A 67 5.15 -7.91 9.51
N ALA A 68 4.97 -6.64 9.18
CA ALA A 68 4.10 -6.21 8.10
C ALA A 68 4.53 -6.80 6.75
N SER A 69 3.56 -7.09 5.92
CA SER A 69 3.84 -7.55 4.55
C SER A 69 4.48 -6.42 3.76
N ALA A 70 5.62 -6.71 3.14
CA ALA A 70 6.34 -5.77 2.30
C ALA A 70 6.03 -6.05 0.83
N GLY A 71 5.63 -5.01 0.10
CA GLY A 71 5.33 -5.13 -1.34
C GLY A 71 6.54 -4.95 -2.25
N GLY A 72 7.72 -4.70 -1.66
CA GLY A 72 8.96 -4.43 -2.40
C GLY A 72 9.15 -2.95 -2.74
N VAL A 73 10.06 -2.68 -3.66
CA VAL A 73 10.37 -1.33 -4.15
C VAL A 73 9.35 -0.93 -5.21
N LEU A 74 8.86 0.32 -5.14
CA LEU A 74 8.04 0.89 -6.19
C LEU A 74 8.87 1.04 -7.48
N ALA A 75 8.22 0.91 -8.60
CA ALA A 75 8.82 0.96 -9.91
C ALA A 75 8.17 2.04 -10.78
N ASP A 76 8.89 2.56 -11.74
CA ASP A 76 8.38 3.49 -12.73
C ASP A 76 7.09 2.96 -13.39
N THR A 77 6.08 3.80 -13.45
CA THR A 77 4.74 3.40 -13.90
C THR A 77 4.71 2.87 -15.33
N VAL A 78 5.50 3.42 -16.23
CA VAL A 78 5.50 3.07 -17.66
C VAL A 78 6.38 1.86 -17.93
N THR A 79 7.62 1.93 -17.50
CA THR A 79 8.64 0.92 -17.82
C THR A 79 8.60 -0.27 -16.88
N GLY A 80 8.19 -0.07 -15.63
CA GLY A 80 8.25 -1.06 -14.56
C GLY A 80 9.67 -1.35 -14.08
N LYS A 81 10.65 -0.53 -14.45
CA LYS A 81 12.01 -0.57 -13.92
C LYS A 81 12.08 0.17 -12.58
N PRO A 82 13.07 -0.10 -11.71
CA PRO A 82 13.29 0.72 -10.53
C PRO A 82 13.38 2.20 -10.88
N GLY A 83 12.82 3.08 -10.01
CA GLY A 83 13.01 4.52 -10.10
C GLY A 83 14.44 4.94 -9.73
N THR A 84 14.75 6.22 -9.85
CA THR A 84 16.04 6.79 -9.42
C THR A 84 16.12 6.91 -7.91
N VAL A 85 14.98 7.06 -7.24
CA VAL A 85 14.87 7.06 -5.77
C VAL A 85 14.18 5.79 -5.28
N ARG A 86 14.69 5.27 -4.17
CA ARG A 86 14.11 4.07 -3.58
C ARG A 86 12.91 4.45 -2.72
N THR A 87 11.75 3.88 -3.03
CA THR A 87 10.56 3.93 -2.18
C THR A 87 10.07 2.52 -1.92
N THR A 88 9.86 2.19 -0.66
CA THR A 88 9.27 0.92 -0.23
C THR A 88 7.98 1.17 0.53
N PHE A 89 7.13 0.16 0.62
CA PHE A 89 5.96 0.21 1.49
C PHE A 89 5.81 -1.09 2.28
N LYS A 90 5.12 -0.96 3.40
CA LYS A 90 4.68 -2.06 4.26
C LYS A 90 3.18 -1.94 4.50
N VAL A 91 2.53 -3.07 4.71
CA VAL A 91 1.09 -3.11 4.96
C VAL A 91 0.74 -4.20 5.95
N CYS A 92 -0.12 -3.85 6.94
CA CYS A 92 -0.72 -4.79 7.90
C CYS A 92 -2.15 -4.34 8.23
N HIS A 93 -2.89 -5.09 9.03
CA HIS A 93 -4.24 -4.74 9.44
C HIS A 93 -4.58 -5.25 10.84
N ASP A 94 -5.62 -4.66 11.45
CA ASP A 94 -6.25 -5.12 12.71
C ASP A 94 -7.75 -5.40 12.56
N TRP A 95 -8.20 -5.63 11.34
CA TRP A 95 -9.60 -5.76 10.91
C TRP A 95 -10.39 -4.44 10.89
N ASN A 96 -10.06 -3.47 11.76
CA ASN A 96 -10.71 -2.16 11.77
C ASN A 96 -10.04 -1.19 10.81
N ASN A 97 -8.71 -1.31 10.69
CA ASN A 97 -7.90 -0.45 9.83
C ASN A 97 -6.99 -1.28 8.93
N LEU A 98 -6.77 -0.79 7.73
CA LEU A 98 -5.62 -1.10 6.91
C LEU A 98 -4.53 -0.09 7.29
N TYR A 99 -3.37 -0.57 7.72
CA TYR A 99 -2.21 0.25 8.02
C TYR A 99 -1.25 0.18 6.85
N VAL A 100 -0.80 1.33 6.38
CA VAL A 100 0.16 1.46 5.28
C VAL A 100 1.29 2.35 5.74
N ALA A 101 2.52 1.91 5.55
CA ALA A 101 3.71 2.71 5.76
C ALA A 101 4.51 2.84 4.48
N PHE A 102 5.08 4.02 4.23
CA PHE A 102 6.06 4.25 3.17
C PHE A 102 7.39 4.69 3.78
N ASP A 103 8.47 4.24 3.15
CA ASP A 103 9.84 4.67 3.41
C ASP A 103 10.41 5.18 2.08
N CYS A 104 10.60 6.48 2.01
CA CYS A 104 10.91 7.25 0.81
C CYS A 104 12.32 7.83 0.93
N GLN A 105 13.31 7.28 0.21
CA GLN A 105 14.59 7.95 0.05
C GLN A 105 14.40 9.18 -0.82
N ASP A 106 15.01 10.30 -0.39
CA ASP A 106 14.86 11.58 -1.05
C ASP A 106 15.93 12.55 -0.57
N ALA A 107 16.57 13.25 -1.48
CA ALA A 107 17.60 14.24 -1.17
C ALA A 107 17.11 15.69 -1.27
N ASP A 108 15.83 15.90 -1.61
CA ASP A 108 15.21 17.22 -1.84
C ASP A 108 13.70 17.13 -1.49
N VAL A 109 13.40 16.70 -0.25
CA VAL A 109 12.01 16.51 0.24
C VAL A 109 11.26 17.83 0.20
N TRP A 110 10.11 17.84 -0.50
CA TRP A 110 9.43 19.09 -0.75
C TRP A 110 7.91 18.97 -0.85
N SER A 111 7.21 19.95 -0.26
CA SER A 111 5.81 20.24 -0.54
C SER A 111 5.51 21.69 -0.17
N GLU A 112 4.75 22.40 -1.01
CA GLU A 112 4.27 23.75 -0.72
C GLU A 112 2.91 23.74 -0.02
N PHE A 113 2.18 22.64 -0.09
CA PHE A 113 0.82 22.54 0.41
C PHE A 113 0.76 22.49 1.93
N THR A 114 -0.23 23.21 2.49
CA THR A 114 -0.42 23.36 3.94
C THR A 114 -1.83 23.05 4.41
N GLU A 115 -2.79 22.96 3.48
CA GLU A 115 -4.20 22.76 3.79
C GLU A 115 -4.70 21.45 3.17
N ARG A 116 -5.65 20.81 3.87
CA ARG A 116 -6.31 19.62 3.37
C ARG A 116 -6.95 19.87 2.00
N ASP A 117 -7.01 18.84 1.19
CA ASP A 117 -7.63 18.79 -0.14
C ASP A 117 -7.00 19.70 -1.20
N GLN A 118 -5.83 20.26 -0.91
CA GLN A 118 -4.99 20.88 -1.94
C GLN A 118 -4.47 19.85 -2.95
N PRO A 119 -4.05 20.27 -4.15
CA PRO A 119 -3.64 19.35 -5.23
C PRO A 119 -2.25 18.74 -4.97
N LEU A 120 -2.16 17.81 -4.02
CA LEU A 120 -0.89 17.24 -3.54
C LEU A 120 -0.08 16.59 -4.66
N TRP A 121 -0.72 16.06 -5.70
CA TRP A 121 -0.07 15.49 -6.89
C TRP A 121 0.78 16.47 -7.69
N GLU A 122 0.68 17.77 -7.43
CA GLU A 122 1.54 18.79 -8.02
C GLU A 122 2.89 18.93 -7.33
N ALA A 123 3.04 18.36 -6.12
CA ALA A 123 4.28 18.29 -5.36
C ALA A 123 4.68 16.82 -5.12
N GLU A 124 5.44 16.57 -4.05
CA GLU A 124 5.73 15.21 -3.61
C GLU A 124 4.59 14.64 -2.79
N VAL A 125 4.27 13.38 -3.06
CA VAL A 125 3.15 12.72 -2.43
C VAL A 125 3.31 11.20 -2.48
N VAL A 126 2.80 10.50 -1.49
CA VAL A 126 2.51 9.06 -1.56
C VAL A 126 1.00 8.85 -1.58
N GLU A 127 0.56 7.84 -2.35
CA GLU A 127 -0.85 7.63 -2.59
C GLU A 127 -1.23 6.16 -2.44
N VAL A 128 -2.45 5.93 -1.96
CA VAL A 128 -3.07 4.60 -1.84
C VAL A 128 -4.42 4.61 -2.53
N PHE A 129 -4.54 3.86 -3.62
CA PHE A 129 -5.80 3.69 -4.34
C PHE A 129 -6.44 2.36 -3.99
N ILE A 130 -7.73 2.36 -3.64
CA ILE A 130 -8.45 1.18 -3.16
C ILE A 130 -9.77 1.00 -3.91
N ASP A 131 -9.88 -0.06 -4.70
CA ASP A 131 -11.14 -0.56 -5.28
C ASP A 131 -11.57 -1.84 -4.55
N PRO A 132 -12.38 -1.74 -3.49
CA PRO A 132 -12.74 -2.88 -2.67
C PRO A 132 -13.68 -3.87 -3.38
N LYS A 133 -14.32 -3.45 -4.45
CA LYS A 133 -15.27 -4.27 -5.23
C LYS A 133 -14.66 -4.82 -6.52
N GLY A 134 -13.48 -4.32 -6.93
CA GLY A 134 -12.83 -4.70 -8.18
C GLY A 134 -13.63 -4.31 -9.44
N VAL A 135 -14.52 -3.32 -9.34
CA VAL A 135 -15.36 -2.86 -10.46
C VAL A 135 -14.62 -1.93 -11.42
N ARG A 136 -13.47 -1.37 -10.99
CA ARG A 136 -12.56 -0.55 -11.80
C ARG A 136 -13.15 0.73 -12.36
N LYS A 137 -14.29 1.15 -11.81
CA LYS A 137 -15.00 2.37 -12.22
C LYS A 137 -15.21 3.33 -11.07
N LYS A 138 -15.05 2.86 -9.84
CA LYS A 138 -15.22 3.63 -8.63
C LYS A 138 -14.27 3.10 -7.56
N TYR A 139 -13.41 3.95 -7.04
CA TYR A 139 -12.39 3.60 -6.05
C TYR A 139 -12.07 4.80 -5.16
N PHE A 140 -11.46 4.51 -4.03
CA PHE A 140 -11.01 5.52 -3.08
C PHE A 140 -9.55 5.86 -3.36
N GLU A 141 -9.19 7.09 -3.09
CA GLU A 141 -7.86 7.63 -3.19
C GLU A 141 -7.50 8.33 -1.88
N PHE A 142 -6.30 8.08 -1.40
CA PHE A 142 -5.73 8.67 -0.19
C PHE A 142 -4.33 9.15 -0.52
N GLU A 143 -4.08 10.43 -0.30
CA GLU A 143 -2.80 11.06 -0.53
C GLU A 143 -2.25 11.67 0.76
N VAL A 144 -0.94 11.60 0.96
CA VAL A 144 -0.23 12.26 2.06
C VAL A 144 1.06 12.87 1.55
N SER A 145 1.23 14.17 1.77
CA SER A 145 2.45 14.92 1.42
C SER A 145 3.53 14.80 2.51
N PRO A 146 4.80 15.18 2.22
CA PRO A 146 5.85 15.26 3.23
C PRO A 146 5.54 16.18 4.43
N ARG A 147 4.63 17.13 4.28
CA ARG A 147 4.15 18.00 5.36
C ARG A 147 2.94 17.45 6.12
N ASN A 148 2.61 16.17 5.89
CA ASN A 148 1.43 15.52 6.45
C ASN A 148 0.11 16.22 6.09
N VAL A 149 0.07 16.88 4.95
CA VAL A 149 -1.18 17.36 4.37
C VAL A 149 -1.85 16.17 3.69
N VAL A 150 -3.14 16.06 3.85
CA VAL A 150 -3.96 14.94 3.38
C VAL A 150 -4.91 15.41 2.28
N TRP A 151 -5.04 14.60 1.25
CA TRP A 151 -6.17 14.61 0.33
C TRP A 151 -6.80 13.21 0.35
N ASP A 152 -8.11 13.09 0.45
CA ASP A 152 -8.81 11.83 0.24
C ASP A 152 -10.12 12.06 -0.51
N GLY A 153 -10.49 11.11 -1.35
CA GLY A 153 -11.66 11.28 -2.20
C GLY A 153 -12.17 9.99 -2.81
N LEU A 154 -13.36 10.10 -3.40
CA LEU A 154 -13.98 9.04 -4.16
C LEU A 154 -13.85 9.34 -5.65
N ILE A 155 -13.16 8.46 -6.35
CA ILE A 155 -12.92 8.61 -7.79
C ILE A 155 -13.96 7.83 -8.60
N THR A 156 -14.69 8.52 -9.46
CA THR A 156 -15.48 7.89 -10.51
C THR A 156 -14.68 7.91 -11.82
N ASN A 157 -14.38 6.74 -12.36
CA ASN A 157 -13.55 6.55 -13.54
C ASN A 157 -14.24 5.64 -14.57
N PRO A 158 -15.23 6.15 -15.30
CA PRO A 158 -16.03 5.33 -16.20
C PRO A 158 -15.25 4.75 -17.38
N LYS A 159 -14.20 5.46 -17.81
CA LYS A 159 -13.34 5.03 -18.94
C LYS A 159 -12.16 4.16 -18.49
N GLY A 160 -11.84 4.12 -17.18
CA GLY A 160 -10.69 3.35 -16.64
C GLY A 160 -9.33 3.93 -17.03
N LYS A 161 -9.25 5.23 -17.26
CA LYS A 161 -8.04 5.98 -17.63
C LYS A 161 -8.12 7.43 -17.12
N GLN A 162 -7.04 8.21 -17.26
CA GLN A 162 -6.96 9.60 -16.77
C GLN A 162 -8.05 10.50 -17.36
N GLU A 163 -8.37 10.33 -18.63
CA GLU A 163 -9.38 11.13 -19.29
C GLU A 163 -10.80 10.80 -18.81
N GLY A 164 -11.52 11.81 -18.34
CA GLY A 164 -12.89 11.68 -17.86
C GLY A 164 -13.01 11.20 -16.41
N LEU A 165 -11.97 11.40 -15.63
CA LEU A 165 -12.04 11.27 -14.17
C LEU A 165 -13.03 12.28 -13.58
N MET A 166 -13.74 11.84 -12.56
CA MET A 166 -14.60 12.68 -11.74
C MET A 166 -14.24 12.42 -10.27
N PRO A 167 -13.24 13.15 -9.74
CA PRO A 167 -12.88 13.08 -8.33
C PRO A 167 -13.95 13.82 -7.49
N ASP A 168 -14.29 13.24 -6.36
CA ASP A 168 -15.14 13.84 -5.35
C ASP A 168 -14.33 14.00 -4.06
N SER A 169 -13.69 15.17 -3.89
CA SER A 169 -12.92 15.55 -2.70
C SER A 169 -13.81 15.98 -1.53
N SER A 170 -15.13 16.13 -1.74
CA SER A 170 -16.05 16.36 -0.63
C SER A 170 -16.27 15.11 0.22
N TRP A 171 -15.96 13.95 -0.34
CA TRP A 171 -15.94 12.70 0.42
C TRP A 171 -14.71 12.64 1.33
N ASN A 172 -14.92 12.42 2.60
CA ASN A 172 -13.87 12.29 3.60
C ASN A 172 -13.98 10.96 4.33
N CYS A 173 -12.88 10.26 4.50
CA CYS A 173 -12.81 9.04 5.29
C CYS A 173 -12.79 9.35 6.78
N GLY A 174 -13.93 9.25 7.43
CA GLY A 174 -14.03 9.47 8.88
C GLY A 174 -13.11 8.54 9.67
N GLY A 175 -12.18 9.13 10.43
CA GLY A 175 -11.21 8.40 11.23
C GLY A 175 -9.92 8.01 10.49
N PHE A 176 -9.71 8.44 9.25
CA PHE A 176 -8.40 8.38 8.59
C PHE A 176 -7.37 9.16 9.42
N ARG A 177 -6.21 8.57 9.62
CA ARG A 177 -5.08 9.20 10.32
C ARG A 177 -3.81 8.97 9.53
N SER A 178 -2.95 9.97 9.53
CA SER A 178 -1.60 9.89 8.97
C SER A 178 -0.60 10.59 9.87
N ALA A 179 0.66 10.20 9.75
CA ALA A 179 1.79 10.89 10.34
C ALA A 179 2.99 10.77 9.41
N VAL A 180 3.81 11.80 9.42
CA VAL A 180 5.00 11.89 8.57
C VAL A 180 6.20 12.28 9.43
N ARG A 181 7.35 11.68 9.15
CA ARG A 181 8.64 12.12 9.68
C ARG A 181 9.60 12.37 8.53
N VAL A 182 10.09 13.61 8.44
CA VAL A 182 11.13 13.99 7.49
C VAL A 182 12.49 13.91 8.16
N GLN A 183 13.47 13.30 7.48
CA GLN A 183 14.88 13.31 7.85
C GLN A 183 15.58 14.41 7.05
N GLY A 184 15.36 15.66 7.47
CA GLY A 184 15.69 16.89 6.77
C GLY A 184 14.59 17.93 6.99
N THR A 185 14.23 18.67 5.96
CA THR A 185 13.13 19.64 5.99
C THR A 185 12.20 19.48 4.78
N ALA A 186 10.90 19.72 4.94
CA ALA A 186 9.92 19.63 3.85
C ALA A 186 9.60 21.00 3.21
N ALA A 187 10.29 22.04 3.59
CA ALA A 187 10.00 23.42 3.16
C ALA A 187 11.22 24.16 2.61
N ASP A 188 12.43 23.80 3.02
CA ASP A 188 13.67 24.39 2.52
C ASP A 188 14.34 23.46 1.53
N ARG A 189 14.33 23.87 0.27
CA ARG A 189 14.98 23.11 -0.81
C ARG A 189 16.47 23.45 -0.98
N LYS A 190 17.11 24.09 -0.03
CA LYS A 190 18.54 24.44 -0.08
C LYS A 190 19.40 23.46 0.69
N ASP A 191 18.82 22.76 1.65
CA ASP A 191 19.49 21.70 2.40
C ASP A 191 19.54 20.37 1.61
N ARG A 192 20.05 19.34 2.23
CA ARG A 192 20.07 18.00 1.67
C ARG A 192 19.42 17.06 2.65
N ASP A 193 18.31 16.50 2.23
CA ASP A 193 17.55 15.55 2.99
C ASP A 193 18.09 14.12 2.85
N GLN A 194 17.58 13.23 3.70
CA GLN A 194 17.83 11.79 3.61
C GLN A 194 16.57 11.05 3.11
N GLY A 195 15.39 11.61 3.40
CA GLY A 195 14.11 11.05 3.02
C GLY A 195 13.02 11.32 4.03
N TRP A 196 11.92 10.62 3.88
CA TRP A 196 10.75 10.74 4.73
C TRP A 196 9.99 9.43 4.86
N THR A 197 9.35 9.25 5.99
CA THR A 197 8.48 8.12 6.27
C THR A 197 7.06 8.57 6.48
N VAL A 198 6.11 7.74 6.12
CA VAL A 198 4.67 7.99 6.26
C VAL A 198 4.02 6.78 6.88
N GLU A 199 3.11 7.00 7.80
CA GLU A 199 2.16 6.02 8.29
C GLU A 199 0.74 6.49 8.03
N MET A 200 -0.10 5.56 7.63
CA MET A 200 -1.53 5.76 7.40
C MET A 200 -2.34 4.69 8.11
N ALA A 201 -3.41 5.08 8.80
CA ALA A 201 -4.44 4.18 9.29
C ALA A 201 -5.75 4.47 8.56
N ILE A 202 -6.13 3.58 7.65
CA ILE A 202 -7.32 3.69 6.80
C ILE A 202 -8.42 2.83 7.39
N PRO A 203 -9.50 3.39 7.98
CA PRO A 203 -10.60 2.62 8.53
C PRO A 203 -11.30 1.76 7.47
N THR A 204 -11.36 0.45 7.70
CA THR A 204 -12.01 -0.48 6.76
C THR A 204 -13.49 -0.16 6.59
N ARG A 205 -14.14 0.36 7.64
CA ARG A 205 -15.54 0.78 7.58
C ARG A 205 -15.78 1.93 6.60
N CYS A 206 -14.80 2.80 6.45
CA CYS A 206 -14.85 3.91 5.51
C CYS A 206 -14.89 3.40 4.06
N VAL A 207 -14.14 2.33 3.79
CA VAL A 207 -13.97 1.75 2.45
C VAL A 207 -15.08 0.76 2.09
N VAL A 208 -15.48 -0.13 3.02
CA VAL A 208 -16.44 -1.21 2.73
C VAL A 208 -17.69 -1.19 3.60
N GLY A 209 -17.88 -0.17 4.45
CA GLY A 209 -19.03 -0.05 5.33
C GLY A 209 -19.03 -0.99 6.55
N ARG A 210 -17.99 -1.80 6.72
CA ARG A 210 -17.84 -2.80 7.78
C ARG A 210 -16.38 -3.02 8.14
N ARG A 211 -16.12 -3.80 9.18
CA ARG A 211 -14.77 -4.34 9.46
C ARG A 211 -14.38 -5.30 8.34
N ALA A 212 -13.09 -5.33 8.03
CA ALA A 212 -12.54 -6.36 7.15
C ALA A 212 -12.74 -7.75 7.76
N GLN A 213 -12.84 -8.75 6.91
CA GLN A 213 -13.04 -10.14 7.28
C GLN A 213 -11.89 -11.00 6.75
N PRO A 214 -11.66 -12.17 7.33
CA PRO A 214 -10.70 -13.13 6.79
C PRO A 214 -10.91 -13.36 5.29
N PHE A 215 -9.82 -13.25 4.52
CA PHE A 215 -9.79 -13.44 3.07
C PHE A 215 -10.57 -12.41 2.24
N ASP A 216 -11.09 -11.33 2.84
CA ASP A 216 -11.47 -10.16 2.06
C ASP A 216 -10.29 -9.79 1.15
N HIS A 217 -10.59 -9.35 -0.04
CA HIS A 217 -9.55 -8.91 -0.98
C HIS A 217 -10.00 -7.67 -1.73
N TRP A 218 -9.07 -6.73 -1.84
CA TRP A 218 -9.29 -5.47 -2.53
C TRP A 218 -8.30 -5.30 -3.68
N GLU A 219 -8.72 -4.68 -4.76
CA GLU A 219 -7.80 -4.22 -5.79
C GLU A 219 -7.22 -2.89 -5.33
N VAL A 220 -5.90 -2.81 -5.25
CA VAL A 220 -5.19 -1.64 -4.70
C VAL A 220 -3.96 -1.32 -5.52
N ASN A 221 -3.49 -0.08 -5.40
CA ASN A 221 -2.13 0.24 -5.76
C ASN A 221 -1.53 1.25 -4.77
N PHE A 222 -0.22 1.26 -4.70
CA PHE A 222 0.57 2.16 -3.88
C PHE A 222 1.48 2.93 -4.80
N TYR A 223 1.52 4.26 -4.63
CA TYR A 223 2.17 5.16 -5.56
C TYR A 223 3.03 6.19 -4.83
N ARG A 224 3.96 6.78 -5.56
CA ARG A 224 4.67 7.99 -5.19
C ARG A 224 4.87 8.86 -6.41
N ILE A 225 4.70 10.17 -6.24
CA ILE A 225 5.24 11.18 -7.13
C ILE A 225 6.47 11.77 -6.45
N GLU A 226 7.59 11.68 -7.14
CA GLU A 226 8.86 12.29 -6.77
C GLU A 226 9.09 13.51 -7.65
N ARG A 227 9.41 14.67 -7.04
CA ARG A 227 9.59 15.92 -7.78
C ARG A 227 10.91 16.63 -7.45
N ASN A 228 11.99 15.98 -7.86
CA ASN A 228 13.31 16.60 -7.77
C ASN A 228 13.42 17.82 -8.68
N ARG A 229 14.05 18.90 -8.18
CA ARG A 229 14.27 20.15 -8.96
C ARG A 229 15.06 19.96 -10.25
N LYS A 230 15.91 18.96 -10.32
CA LYS A 230 16.89 18.76 -11.41
C LYS A 230 16.42 17.75 -12.46
N SER A 231 15.29 17.10 -12.27
CA SER A 231 14.80 16.05 -13.15
C SER A 231 13.31 16.21 -13.45
N LYS A 232 12.82 15.45 -14.41
CA LYS A 232 11.38 15.29 -14.61
C LYS A 232 10.79 14.53 -13.43
N PRO A 233 9.53 14.80 -13.05
CA PRO A 233 8.84 14.03 -12.03
C PRO A 233 8.90 12.53 -12.33
N GLU A 234 9.18 11.72 -11.30
CA GLU A 234 9.06 10.27 -11.38
C GLU A 234 7.73 9.84 -10.78
N MET A 235 7.02 9.02 -11.54
CA MET A 235 5.77 8.40 -11.09
C MET A 235 6.04 6.93 -10.81
N LEU A 236 6.01 6.56 -9.54
CA LEU A 236 6.34 5.22 -9.06
C LEU A 236 5.10 4.47 -8.60
N ALA A 237 5.04 3.17 -8.85
CA ALA A 237 3.92 2.30 -8.51
C ALA A 237 4.39 0.93 -8.01
N TRP A 238 3.63 0.36 -7.08
CA TRP A 238 3.78 -1.05 -6.72
C TRP A 238 3.43 -1.97 -7.90
N SER A 239 2.27 -1.75 -8.52
CA SER A 239 1.87 -2.42 -9.75
C SER A 239 1.92 -1.43 -10.91
N PRO A 240 2.96 -1.48 -11.77
CA PRO A 240 3.15 -0.52 -12.84
C PRO A 240 1.94 -0.42 -13.78
N THR A 241 1.45 0.80 -13.98
CA THR A 241 0.25 1.06 -14.77
C THR A 241 0.45 0.87 -16.27
N ARG A 242 1.70 0.92 -16.73
CA ARG A 242 2.12 0.87 -18.16
C ARG A 242 1.64 2.09 -18.96
N VAL A 243 1.30 3.16 -18.27
CA VAL A 243 0.90 4.47 -18.80
C VAL A 243 1.43 5.57 -17.88
N PRO A 244 1.61 6.82 -18.37
CA PRO A 244 2.17 7.91 -17.58
C PRO A 244 1.12 8.57 -16.66
N TYR A 245 0.31 7.76 -15.97
CA TYR A 245 -0.67 8.21 -14.98
C TYR A 245 -1.08 7.05 -14.05
N PHE A 246 -1.62 7.38 -12.88
CA PHE A 246 -1.99 6.41 -11.85
C PHE A 246 -3.39 5.81 -12.03
N HIS A 247 -4.32 6.56 -12.60
CA HIS A 247 -5.73 6.19 -12.74
C HIS A 247 -5.99 5.10 -13.79
N ALA A 248 -5.29 3.97 -13.63
CA ALA A 248 -5.39 2.78 -14.48
C ALA A 248 -5.85 1.55 -13.67
N PRO A 249 -7.13 1.49 -13.20
CA PRO A 249 -7.58 0.48 -12.24
C PRO A 249 -7.48 -0.96 -12.76
N LYS A 250 -7.40 -1.16 -14.08
CA LYS A 250 -7.09 -2.47 -14.66
C LYS A 250 -5.72 -3.01 -14.26
N ARG A 251 -4.81 -2.14 -13.83
CA ARG A 251 -3.44 -2.44 -13.42
C ARG A 251 -3.25 -2.52 -11.90
N PHE A 252 -4.28 -2.26 -11.12
CA PHE A 252 -4.18 -2.45 -9.67
C PHE A 252 -3.77 -3.87 -9.34
N GLY A 253 -2.89 -4.02 -8.36
CA GLY A 253 -2.61 -5.29 -7.72
C GLY A 253 -3.75 -5.69 -6.81
N ARG A 254 -3.53 -6.67 -5.96
CA ARG A 254 -4.52 -7.16 -5.00
C ARG A 254 -3.89 -7.34 -3.63
N ILE A 255 -4.57 -6.87 -2.59
CA ILE A 255 -4.30 -7.29 -1.23
C ILE A 255 -5.34 -8.31 -0.78
N VAL A 256 -4.92 -9.21 0.10
CA VAL A 256 -5.78 -10.22 0.73
C VAL A 256 -5.59 -10.11 2.24
N PHE A 257 -6.68 -9.87 2.97
CA PHE A 257 -6.66 -9.81 4.43
C PHE A 257 -6.41 -11.19 5.02
N TRP A 258 -5.16 -11.42 5.43
CA TRP A 258 -4.71 -12.71 5.91
C TRP A 258 -4.98 -12.86 7.40
N PRO A 259 -5.68 -13.94 7.85
CA PRO A 259 -6.12 -14.05 9.24
C PRO A 259 -5.04 -14.56 10.20
N HIS A 260 -3.84 -14.78 9.76
CA HIS A 260 -2.75 -15.31 10.58
C HIS A 260 -1.65 -14.27 10.76
N GLU A 261 -0.98 -14.37 11.91
CA GLU A 261 0.28 -13.64 12.14
C GLU A 261 1.32 -14.07 11.08
N PRO A 262 2.28 -13.21 10.76
CA PRO A 262 3.33 -13.55 9.81
C PRO A 262 4.11 -14.77 10.31
N VAL A 263 4.33 -15.72 9.43
CA VAL A 263 5.18 -16.88 9.75
C VAL A 263 6.63 -16.43 9.67
N ILE A 264 7.29 -16.38 10.81
CA ILE A 264 8.72 -16.09 10.90
C ILE A 264 9.46 -17.24 10.22
N ALA A 265 10.11 -17.01 9.10
CA ALA A 265 11.15 -17.90 8.64
C ALA A 265 12.28 -17.88 9.68
N PRO A 266 12.76 -19.03 10.19
CA PRO A 266 13.90 -19.01 11.08
C PRO A 266 15.09 -18.32 10.39
N PRO A 267 15.92 -17.57 11.11
CA PRO A 267 17.11 -16.95 10.52
C PRO A 267 17.91 -18.06 9.84
N ARG A 268 18.29 -17.83 8.59
CA ARG A 268 19.19 -18.73 7.90
C ARG A 268 20.47 -18.74 8.72
N GLY A 269 20.76 -19.88 9.33
CA GLY A 269 22.02 -20.09 10.04
C GLY A 269 23.19 -19.69 9.15
N LYS A 270 24.15 -18.97 9.75
CA LYS A 270 25.43 -18.61 9.13
C LYS A 270 26.25 -19.85 8.82
#